data_8eef5491c3b990f4d9b181519df9c0fb
#
_entry.id   8eef5491c3b990f4d9b181519df9c0fb
#
_cell.length_a   1.000
_cell.length_b   1.000
_cell.length_c   1.000
_cell.angle_alpha   90.00
_cell.angle_beta   90.00
_cell.angle_gamma   90.00
#
_symmetry.space_group_name_H-M   'P 1'
#
loop_
_entity.id
_entity.type
_entity.pdbx_description
1 polymer ?
#
loop_
_entity_poly.entity_id
_entity_poly.type
_entity_poly.pdbx_seq_one_letter_code
_entity_poly.pdbx_strand_id
1 'polypeptide(L)'
;MNRLRQILTDGRLAVVLIVALLIVDQVIKILVKTHMCLGEAIHVTDWFYIDFVENSGMAYGMTFINKFVLSVLRIVAVIAIGWYIHRQVRLQARTRYIVLLSMVMAGAAGNILDSMFYGLAFDASTPFEVASVVPFGTGYAGFLMGKVVDMFYFPLIVTTWPSWVPVVGGSEFVFFSPVFNFADACISVGVVMLLILCRRELETLSVFAPRSGKDGSKTNEEQP
;
A
#
# COMPACT_ATOMS: atom_id res chain seq x y z
N MET A 1 -10.26 -16.08 -27.54
CA MET A 1 -10.58 -16.51 -26.16
C MET A 1 -11.95 -15.98 -25.80
N ASN A 2 -12.86 -16.80 -25.22
CA ASN A 2 -14.24 -16.38 -24.98
C ASN A 2 -14.27 -15.28 -23.88
N ARG A 3 -15.04 -14.21 -24.06
CA ARG A 3 -15.12 -13.03 -23.15
C ARG A 3 -15.32 -13.41 -21.67
N LEU A 4 -16.21 -14.36 -21.42
CA LEU A 4 -16.45 -14.90 -20.07
C LEU A 4 -15.20 -15.57 -19.47
N ARG A 5 -14.45 -16.33 -20.27
CA ARG A 5 -13.23 -17.00 -19.83
C ARG A 5 -12.15 -15.98 -19.43
N GLN A 6 -12.00 -14.90 -20.17
CA GLN A 6 -11.04 -13.83 -19.84
C GLN A 6 -11.43 -13.11 -18.54
N ILE A 7 -12.70 -12.73 -18.37
CA ILE A 7 -13.17 -12.10 -17.13
C ILE A 7 -12.95 -13.00 -15.91
N LEU A 8 -13.21 -14.29 -16.03
CA LEU A 8 -12.99 -15.24 -14.94
C LEU A 8 -11.52 -15.43 -14.63
N THR A 9 -10.65 -15.46 -15.66
CA THR A 9 -9.21 -15.62 -15.49
C THR A 9 -8.59 -14.38 -14.83
N ASP A 10 -8.87 -13.19 -15.34
CA ASP A 10 -8.34 -11.94 -14.80
C ASP A 10 -8.87 -11.64 -13.39
N GLY A 11 -10.13 -11.94 -13.12
CA GLY A 11 -10.72 -11.81 -11.78
C GLY A 11 -10.07 -12.76 -10.76
N ARG A 12 -9.84 -14.02 -11.14
CA ARG A 12 -9.13 -14.98 -10.28
C ARG A 12 -7.69 -14.57 -10.05
N LEU A 13 -7.00 -14.13 -11.11
CA LEU A 13 -5.62 -13.65 -11.01
C LEU A 13 -5.52 -12.49 -10.02
N ALA A 14 -6.42 -11.51 -10.11
CA ALA A 14 -6.45 -10.37 -9.19
C ALA A 14 -6.61 -10.83 -7.74
N VAL A 15 -7.58 -11.70 -7.45
CA VAL A 15 -7.82 -12.22 -6.09
C VAL A 15 -6.62 -13.00 -5.57
N VAL A 16 -6.09 -13.94 -6.36
CA VAL A 16 -4.93 -14.76 -5.96
C VAL A 16 -3.72 -13.88 -5.67
N LEU A 17 -3.45 -12.88 -6.52
CA LEU A 17 -2.34 -11.96 -6.34
C LEU A 17 -2.51 -11.12 -5.07
N ILE A 18 -3.69 -10.54 -4.85
CA ILE A 18 -3.98 -9.75 -3.64
C ILE A 18 -3.78 -10.60 -2.38
N VAL A 19 -4.35 -11.81 -2.34
CA VAL A 19 -4.23 -12.71 -1.19
C VAL A 19 -2.77 -13.12 -0.96
N ALA A 20 -2.04 -13.48 -2.02
CA ALA A 20 -0.65 -13.87 -1.91
C ALA A 20 0.24 -12.72 -1.36
N LEU A 21 0.08 -11.50 -1.88
CA LEU A 21 0.83 -10.34 -1.40
C LEU A 21 0.46 -9.96 0.04
N LEU A 22 -0.82 -10.07 0.42
CA LEU A 22 -1.26 -9.87 1.80
C LEU A 22 -0.64 -10.90 2.75
N ILE A 23 -0.60 -12.17 2.36
CA ILE A 23 0.04 -13.21 3.18
C ILE A 23 1.52 -12.89 3.39
N VAL A 24 2.24 -12.54 2.31
CA VAL A 24 3.67 -12.18 2.42
C VAL A 24 3.86 -10.98 3.34
N ASP A 25 3.09 -9.90 3.16
CA ASP A 25 3.15 -8.71 4.00
C ASP A 25 2.92 -9.04 5.48
N GLN A 26 1.84 -9.75 5.78
CA GLN A 26 1.48 -10.06 7.16
C GLN A 26 2.45 -11.03 7.82
N VAL A 27 2.98 -12.01 7.08
CA VAL A 27 4.00 -12.92 7.62
C VAL A 27 5.26 -12.14 8.01
N ILE A 28 5.77 -11.27 7.13
CA ILE A 28 6.96 -10.46 7.42
C ILE A 28 6.70 -9.55 8.65
N LYS A 29 5.58 -8.85 8.69
CA LYS A 29 5.22 -7.93 9.79
C LYS A 29 5.07 -8.65 11.12
N ILE A 30 4.40 -9.81 11.14
CA ILE A 30 4.24 -10.62 12.36
C ILE A 30 5.60 -11.14 12.84
N LEU A 31 6.46 -11.62 11.93
CA LEU A 31 7.80 -12.08 12.28
C LEU A 31 8.62 -10.95 12.91
N VAL A 32 8.65 -9.77 12.31
CA VAL A 32 9.37 -8.61 12.88
C VAL A 32 8.81 -8.26 14.24
N LYS A 33 7.49 -8.09 14.36
CA LYS A 33 6.84 -7.68 15.61
C LYS A 33 7.04 -8.67 16.75
N THR A 34 7.13 -9.97 16.46
CA THR A 34 7.23 -11.04 17.48
C THR A 34 8.65 -11.55 17.70
N HIS A 35 9.67 -11.00 17.05
CA HIS A 35 11.08 -11.43 17.20
C HIS A 35 12.05 -10.26 17.38
N MET A 36 11.61 -9.02 17.24
CA MET A 36 12.45 -7.84 17.42
C MET A 36 11.86 -6.91 18.47
N CYS A 37 12.74 -6.24 19.25
CA CYS A 37 12.35 -5.14 20.12
C CYS A 37 12.11 -3.86 19.29
N LEU A 38 11.25 -2.98 19.78
CA LEU A 38 10.97 -1.71 19.10
C LEU A 38 12.24 -0.84 19.01
N GLY A 39 12.60 -0.42 17.80
CA GLY A 39 13.83 0.32 17.51
C GLY A 39 15.07 -0.56 17.37
N GLU A 40 14.94 -1.88 17.41
CA GLU A 40 16.02 -2.80 17.09
C GLU A 40 16.29 -2.79 15.58
N ALA A 41 17.59 -2.69 15.19
CA ALA A 41 18.03 -2.70 13.82
C ALA A 41 19.00 -3.86 13.56
N ILE A 42 18.69 -4.71 12.59
CA ILE A 42 19.56 -5.79 12.10
C ILE A 42 20.27 -5.30 10.86
N HIS A 43 21.61 -5.24 10.92
CA HIS A 43 22.44 -4.91 9.75
C HIS A 43 22.47 -6.09 8.79
N VAL A 44 22.01 -5.89 7.55
CA VAL A 44 22.05 -6.91 6.49
C VAL A 44 23.20 -6.60 5.50
N THR A 45 23.28 -5.35 5.07
CA THR A 45 24.36 -4.82 4.23
C THR A 45 24.57 -3.35 4.58
N ASP A 46 25.65 -2.71 4.07
CA ASP A 46 25.92 -1.30 4.35
C ASP A 46 24.85 -0.31 3.86
N TRP A 47 23.98 -0.76 2.98
CA TRP A 47 22.90 0.02 2.41
C TRP A 47 21.49 -0.55 2.72
N PHE A 48 21.38 -1.62 3.53
CA PHE A 48 20.12 -2.24 3.90
C PHE A 48 20.12 -2.74 5.33
N TYR A 49 19.11 -2.33 6.09
CA TYR A 49 18.84 -2.76 7.47
C TYR A 49 17.39 -3.24 7.58
N ILE A 50 17.16 -4.17 8.51
CA ILE A 50 15.82 -4.44 9.02
C ILE A 50 15.71 -3.67 10.33
N ASP A 51 14.94 -2.59 10.34
CA ASP A 51 14.79 -1.64 11.47
C ASP A 51 13.33 -1.63 11.92
N PHE A 52 13.05 -2.19 13.10
CA PHE A 52 11.67 -2.32 13.56
C PHE A 52 11.13 -1.00 14.10
N VAL A 53 10.21 -0.42 13.36
CA VAL A 53 9.49 0.81 13.72
C VAL A 53 7.98 0.58 13.70
N GLU A 54 7.27 1.13 14.68
CA GLU A 54 5.81 1.18 14.70
C GLU A 54 5.29 2.56 14.30
N ASN A 55 4.52 2.60 13.22
CA ASN A 55 4.00 3.82 12.63
C ASN A 55 2.50 3.97 12.94
N SER A 56 2.12 5.07 13.56
CA SER A 56 0.71 5.40 13.78
C SER A 56 -0.04 5.77 12.49
N GLY A 57 0.64 5.68 11.33
CA GLY A 57 0.07 6.02 10.04
C GLY A 57 0.09 7.52 9.75
N MET A 58 0.80 8.30 10.56
CA MET A 58 0.99 9.73 10.38
C MET A 58 2.34 9.98 9.73
N ALA A 59 2.34 10.65 8.56
CA ALA A 59 3.59 11.06 7.93
C ALA A 59 4.23 12.20 8.75
N TYR A 60 5.51 12.04 9.13
CA TYR A 60 6.32 13.07 9.79
C TYR A 60 5.71 13.68 11.08
N GLY A 61 4.96 12.88 11.87
CA GLY A 61 4.39 13.36 13.15
C GLY A 61 3.26 14.36 13.03
N MET A 62 2.63 14.50 11.85
CA MET A 62 1.48 15.36 11.66
C MET A 62 0.28 14.82 12.43
N THR A 63 -0.16 15.56 13.46
CA THR A 63 -1.28 15.19 14.35
C THR A 63 -2.64 15.79 13.93
N PHE A 64 -2.73 16.37 12.72
CA PHE A 64 -3.92 17.09 12.27
C PHE A 64 -5.15 16.20 12.04
N ILE A 65 -4.95 14.90 11.78
CA ILE A 65 -6.03 13.95 11.56
C ILE A 65 -5.95 12.86 12.64
N ASN A 66 -7.06 12.64 13.33
CA ASN A 66 -7.18 11.53 14.27
C ASN A 66 -6.92 10.20 13.55
N LYS A 67 -6.15 9.30 14.18
CA LYS A 67 -5.82 7.98 13.65
C LYS A 67 -7.04 7.18 13.21
N PHE A 68 -8.12 7.24 13.97
CA PHE A 68 -9.37 6.59 13.62
C PHE A 68 -9.91 7.07 12.27
N VAL A 69 -9.95 8.40 12.07
CA VAL A 69 -10.40 8.99 10.79
C VAL A 69 -9.51 8.54 9.63
N LEU A 70 -8.19 8.53 9.84
CA LEU A 70 -7.24 8.05 8.83
C LEU A 70 -7.47 6.59 8.47
N SER A 71 -7.71 5.73 9.46
CA SER A 71 -8.02 4.31 9.24
C SER A 71 -9.33 4.13 8.47
N VAL A 72 -10.36 4.90 8.80
CA VAL A 72 -11.65 4.88 8.06
C VAL A 72 -11.46 5.34 6.61
N LEU A 73 -10.71 6.42 6.37
CA LEU A 73 -10.42 6.89 5.01
C LEU A 73 -9.67 5.83 4.18
N ARG A 74 -8.72 5.13 4.79
CA ARG A 74 -8.01 4.01 4.15
C ARG A 74 -8.97 2.87 3.78
N ILE A 75 -9.91 2.50 4.65
CA ILE A 75 -10.93 1.49 4.36
C ILE A 75 -11.77 1.91 3.16
N VAL A 76 -12.24 3.15 3.13
CA VAL A 76 -13.00 3.68 1.99
C VAL A 76 -12.18 3.61 0.71
N ALA A 77 -10.90 3.97 0.76
CA ALA A 77 -10.00 3.88 -0.39
C ALA A 77 -9.84 2.44 -0.89
N VAL A 78 -9.63 1.46 0.01
CA VAL A 78 -9.51 0.04 -0.37
C VAL A 78 -10.79 -0.48 -1.01
N ILE A 79 -11.97 -0.14 -0.45
CA ILE A 79 -13.25 -0.50 -1.04
C ILE A 79 -13.39 0.11 -2.45
N ALA A 80 -13.04 1.38 -2.61
CA ALA A 80 -13.11 2.07 -3.90
C ALA A 80 -12.15 1.43 -4.94
N ILE A 81 -10.92 1.09 -4.55
CA ILE A 81 -9.96 0.40 -5.43
C ILE A 81 -10.49 -0.98 -5.80
N GLY A 82 -11.04 -1.75 -4.86
CA GLY A 82 -11.61 -3.07 -5.13
C GLY A 82 -12.79 -3.02 -6.08
N TRP A 83 -13.71 -2.06 -5.89
CA TRP A 83 -14.79 -1.79 -6.83
C TRP A 83 -14.27 -1.43 -8.21
N TYR A 84 -13.23 -0.59 -8.27
CA TYR A 84 -12.62 -0.17 -9.52
C TYR A 84 -11.97 -1.35 -10.26
N ILE A 85 -11.22 -2.21 -9.56
CA ILE A 85 -10.64 -3.44 -10.12
C ILE A 85 -11.75 -4.34 -10.69
N HIS A 86 -12.81 -4.56 -9.92
CA HIS A 86 -13.97 -5.35 -10.40
C HIS A 86 -14.54 -4.77 -11.71
N ARG A 87 -14.72 -3.47 -11.78
CA ARG A 87 -15.18 -2.77 -12.98
C ARG A 87 -14.22 -2.97 -14.15
N GLN A 88 -12.89 -2.83 -13.94
CA GLN A 88 -11.89 -3.01 -15.00
C GLN A 88 -11.86 -4.45 -15.52
N VAL A 89 -11.99 -5.44 -14.65
CA VAL A 89 -12.13 -6.85 -15.05
C VAL A 89 -13.37 -7.05 -15.94
N ARG A 90 -14.51 -6.46 -15.58
CA ARG A 90 -15.73 -6.50 -16.38
C ARG A 90 -15.61 -5.81 -17.74
N LEU A 91 -14.83 -4.74 -17.81
CA LEU A 91 -14.52 -4.00 -19.03
C LEU A 91 -13.46 -4.68 -19.89
N GLN A 92 -12.87 -5.79 -19.42
CA GLN A 92 -11.79 -6.52 -20.09
C GLN A 92 -10.57 -5.62 -20.33
N ALA A 93 -10.20 -4.82 -19.31
CA ALA A 93 -8.97 -4.05 -19.32
C ALA A 93 -7.77 -4.99 -19.47
N ARG A 94 -6.62 -4.44 -19.88
CA ARG A 94 -5.41 -5.23 -20.03
C ARG A 94 -5.00 -5.90 -18.73
N THR A 95 -4.64 -7.17 -18.77
CA THR A 95 -4.26 -7.96 -17.58
C THR A 95 -3.17 -7.26 -16.76
N ARG A 96 -2.16 -6.64 -17.39
CA ARG A 96 -1.11 -5.88 -16.69
C ARG A 96 -1.68 -4.73 -15.84
N TYR A 97 -2.73 -4.04 -16.32
CA TYR A 97 -3.39 -2.96 -15.58
C TYR A 97 -4.09 -3.50 -14.32
N ILE A 98 -4.78 -4.64 -14.46
CA ILE A 98 -5.44 -5.32 -13.34
C ILE A 98 -4.40 -5.80 -12.31
N VAL A 99 -3.28 -6.37 -12.75
CA VAL A 99 -2.18 -6.81 -11.88
C VAL A 99 -1.61 -5.64 -11.06
N LEU A 100 -1.29 -4.51 -11.70
CA LEU A 100 -0.73 -3.34 -11.01
C LEU A 100 -1.72 -2.70 -10.03
N LEU A 101 -3.01 -2.62 -10.39
CA LEU A 101 -4.06 -2.18 -9.45
C LEU A 101 -4.20 -3.14 -8.27
N SER A 102 -4.05 -4.45 -8.51
CA SER A 102 -4.11 -5.47 -7.46
C SER A 102 -2.93 -5.36 -6.49
N MET A 103 -1.73 -4.99 -6.97
CA MET A 103 -0.57 -4.70 -6.10
C MET A 103 -0.85 -3.50 -5.19
N VAL A 104 -1.37 -2.40 -5.76
CA VAL A 104 -1.74 -1.20 -4.98
C VAL A 104 -2.81 -1.53 -3.93
N MET A 105 -3.82 -2.31 -4.33
CA MET A 105 -4.87 -2.74 -3.40
C MET A 105 -4.33 -3.61 -2.28
N ALA A 106 -3.47 -4.59 -2.60
CA ALA A 106 -2.87 -5.49 -1.61
C ALA A 106 -2.06 -4.70 -0.57
N GLY A 107 -1.21 -3.76 -1.02
CA GLY A 107 -0.45 -2.92 -0.11
C GLY A 107 -1.34 -2.04 0.77
N ALA A 108 -2.34 -1.37 0.18
CA ALA A 108 -3.27 -0.56 0.96
C ALA A 108 -4.04 -1.41 1.99
N ALA A 109 -4.49 -2.61 1.61
CA ALA A 109 -5.20 -3.54 2.50
C ALA A 109 -4.28 -4.10 3.60
N GLY A 110 -3.00 -4.39 3.31
CA GLY A 110 -2.01 -4.85 4.30
C GLY A 110 -1.87 -3.87 5.46
N ASN A 111 -1.64 -2.60 5.16
CA ASN A 111 -1.51 -1.55 6.19
C ASN A 111 -2.83 -1.30 6.98
N ILE A 112 -3.97 -1.59 6.36
CA ILE A 112 -5.26 -1.52 7.06
C ILE A 112 -5.42 -2.69 8.02
N LEU A 113 -5.02 -3.91 7.66
CA LEU A 113 -5.09 -5.06 8.55
C LEU A 113 -4.32 -4.81 9.86
N ASP A 114 -3.13 -4.20 9.78
CA ASP A 114 -2.38 -3.80 10.97
C ASP A 114 -3.20 -2.83 11.84
N SER A 115 -3.73 -1.78 11.21
CA SER A 115 -4.53 -0.77 11.92
C SER A 115 -5.80 -1.34 12.56
N MET A 116 -6.44 -2.32 11.90
CA MET A 116 -7.66 -2.95 12.39
C MET A 116 -7.41 -3.92 13.55
N PHE A 117 -6.36 -4.73 13.46
CA PHE A 117 -6.26 -5.93 14.28
C PHE A 117 -5.05 -6.00 15.21
N TYR A 118 -3.92 -5.32 14.88
CA TYR A 118 -2.71 -5.46 15.68
C TYR A 118 -2.87 -4.93 17.12
N GLY A 119 -3.62 -3.83 17.27
CA GLY A 119 -3.98 -3.33 18.61
C GLY A 119 -4.76 -4.32 19.46
N LEU A 120 -5.56 -5.19 18.84
CA LEU A 120 -6.39 -6.19 19.51
C LEU A 120 -5.67 -7.52 19.76
N ALA A 121 -4.68 -7.86 18.91
CA ALA A 121 -4.07 -9.18 18.86
C ALA A 121 -2.69 -9.27 19.55
N PHE A 122 -2.01 -8.14 19.74
CA PHE A 122 -0.67 -8.08 20.31
C PHE A 122 -0.63 -7.15 21.53
N ASP A 123 0.31 -7.41 22.44
CA ASP A 123 0.72 -6.45 23.44
C ASP A 123 1.61 -5.33 22.87
N ALA A 124 1.99 -4.36 23.69
CA ALA A 124 2.79 -3.22 23.24
C ALA A 124 4.23 -3.62 22.97
N SER A 125 4.76 -3.30 21.79
CA SER A 125 6.19 -3.40 21.51
C SER A 125 6.95 -2.34 22.30
N THR A 126 8.04 -2.75 22.96
CA THR A 126 8.92 -1.84 23.72
C THR A 126 10.38 -2.01 23.28
N PRO A 127 11.29 -1.07 23.60
CA PRO A 127 12.71 -1.23 23.34
C PRO A 127 13.40 -2.35 24.15
N PHE A 128 12.70 -2.93 25.12
CA PHE A 128 13.28 -3.90 26.05
C PHE A 128 12.62 -5.28 25.97
N GLU A 129 11.42 -5.36 25.42
CA GLU A 129 10.64 -6.59 25.36
C GLU A 129 9.99 -6.73 23.98
N VAL A 130 10.06 -7.94 23.45
CA VAL A 130 9.42 -8.33 22.18
C VAL A 130 7.93 -8.51 22.40
N ALA A 131 7.12 -8.02 21.48
CA ALA A 131 5.68 -8.17 21.58
C ALA A 131 5.22 -9.62 21.41
N SER A 132 4.19 -9.99 22.16
CA SER A 132 3.58 -11.31 22.16
C SER A 132 2.13 -11.25 21.65
N VAL A 133 1.66 -12.37 21.11
CA VAL A 133 0.24 -12.54 20.79
C VAL A 133 -0.54 -12.70 22.09
N VAL A 134 -1.60 -11.90 22.25
CA VAL A 134 -2.47 -11.93 23.43
C VAL A 134 -3.89 -12.40 23.07
N PRO A 135 -4.73 -12.77 24.03
CA PRO A 135 -6.14 -13.05 23.76
C PRO A 135 -6.79 -11.90 23.02
N PHE A 136 -7.51 -12.19 21.93
CA PHE A 136 -8.08 -11.17 21.06
C PHE A 136 -8.98 -10.20 21.84
N GLY A 137 -8.69 -8.92 21.72
CA GLY A 137 -9.40 -7.84 22.43
C GLY A 137 -8.69 -7.37 23.72
N THR A 138 -7.60 -8.01 24.15
CA THR A 138 -6.81 -7.60 25.33
C THR A 138 -5.47 -6.93 24.96
N GLY A 139 -5.26 -6.62 23.70
CA GLY A 139 -4.02 -6.04 23.21
C GLY A 139 -3.82 -4.57 23.57
N TYR A 140 -2.80 -3.94 22.95
CA TYR A 140 -2.35 -2.59 23.32
C TYR A 140 -3.29 -1.45 22.86
N ALA A 141 -4.22 -1.72 21.96
CA ALA A 141 -5.12 -0.69 21.43
C ALA A 141 -6.45 -1.30 20.93
N GLY A 142 -7.46 -0.43 20.79
CA GLY A 142 -8.75 -0.82 20.23
C GLY A 142 -8.74 -1.02 18.71
N PHE A 143 -9.90 -1.43 18.16
CA PHE A 143 -10.14 -1.59 16.74
C PHE A 143 -9.83 -0.30 15.96
N LEU A 144 -9.15 -0.40 14.82
CA LEU A 144 -8.66 0.70 13.98
C LEU A 144 -7.54 1.57 14.61
N MET A 145 -7.06 1.24 15.78
CA MET A 145 -6.03 1.98 16.49
C MET A 145 -4.66 1.24 16.50
N GLY A 146 -4.56 0.07 15.86
CA GLY A 146 -3.33 -0.69 15.71
C GLY A 146 -2.27 0.10 14.91
N LYS A 147 -1.01 0.01 15.29
CA LYS A 147 0.09 0.65 14.57
C LYS A 147 0.55 -0.23 13.41
N VAL A 148 0.97 0.40 12.32
CA VAL A 148 1.57 -0.28 11.17
C VAL A 148 3.00 -0.65 11.51
N VAL A 149 3.42 -1.87 11.14
CA VAL A 149 4.79 -2.36 11.33
C VAL A 149 5.61 -2.04 10.09
N ASP A 150 6.66 -1.22 10.27
CA ASP A 150 7.64 -0.86 9.25
C ASP A 150 8.99 -1.50 9.60
N MET A 151 9.80 -1.88 8.57
CA MET A 151 11.05 -2.58 8.81
C MET A 151 12.15 -2.38 7.78
N PHE A 152 11.84 -1.98 6.57
CA PHE A 152 12.86 -1.84 5.52
C PHE A 152 13.48 -0.45 5.54
N TYR A 153 14.76 -0.38 5.88
CA TYR A 153 15.53 0.84 5.93
C TYR A 153 16.70 0.79 4.95
N PHE A 154 16.78 1.79 4.07
CA PHE A 154 17.81 1.88 3.03
C PHE A 154 18.55 3.21 3.12
N PRO A 155 19.52 3.39 4.02
CA PRO A 155 20.37 4.59 4.08
C PRO A 155 21.36 4.59 2.91
N LEU A 156 20.92 4.99 1.72
CA LEU A 156 21.69 4.88 0.48
C LEU A 156 22.95 5.79 0.49
N ILE A 157 22.83 6.98 1.07
CA ILE A 157 23.97 7.90 1.24
C ILE A 157 23.88 8.51 2.63
N VAL A 158 24.89 8.29 3.44
CA VAL A 158 25.05 8.92 4.76
C VAL A 158 26.24 9.88 4.68
N THR A 159 25.99 11.17 4.92
CA THR A 159 27.02 12.22 4.89
C THR A 159 26.67 13.32 5.90
N THR A 160 27.51 14.33 6.01
CA THR A 160 27.23 15.51 6.85
C THR A 160 27.04 16.73 5.97
N TRP A 161 26.08 17.58 6.31
CA TRP A 161 25.93 18.86 5.65
C TRP A 161 27.20 19.69 5.81
N PRO A 162 27.66 20.34 4.72
CA PRO A 162 28.80 21.28 4.83
C PRO A 162 28.50 22.35 5.88
N SER A 163 29.52 22.72 6.68
CA SER A 163 29.35 23.64 7.81
C SER A 163 28.88 25.05 7.43
N TRP A 164 29.01 25.42 6.14
CA TRP A 164 28.55 26.70 5.62
C TRP A 164 27.04 26.77 5.32
N VAL A 165 26.31 25.63 5.35
CA VAL A 165 24.87 25.61 5.07
C VAL A 165 24.13 26.12 6.31
N PRO A 166 23.31 27.17 6.20
CA PRO A 166 22.56 27.70 7.33
C PRO A 166 21.60 26.65 7.90
N VAL A 167 21.42 26.67 9.24
CA VAL A 167 20.48 25.83 10.01
C VAL A 167 20.89 24.37 10.13
N VAL A 168 21.38 23.72 9.06
CA VAL A 168 21.67 22.27 9.04
C VAL A 168 23.17 21.95 8.92
N GLY A 169 24.05 22.97 8.79
CA GLY A 169 25.50 22.78 8.64
C GLY A 169 26.07 21.94 9.78
N GLY A 170 26.81 20.89 9.44
CA GLY A 170 27.42 19.94 10.40
C GLY A 170 26.46 18.86 10.91
N SER A 171 25.14 18.91 10.58
CA SER A 171 24.23 17.82 10.91
C SER A 171 24.36 16.66 9.93
N GLU A 172 23.96 15.48 10.37
CA GLU A 172 23.91 14.29 9.53
C GLU A 172 22.84 14.43 8.44
N PHE A 173 23.18 14.03 7.21
CA PHE A 173 22.28 13.90 6.09
C PHE A 173 22.20 12.45 5.66
N VAL A 174 21.01 11.89 5.70
CA VAL A 174 20.74 10.54 5.19
C VAL A 174 19.81 10.64 3.98
N PHE A 175 20.34 10.27 2.83
CA PHE A 175 19.50 10.16 1.64
C PHE A 175 18.69 8.87 1.72
N PHE A 176 17.36 8.98 1.60
CA PHE A 176 16.38 7.93 1.76
C PHE A 176 16.33 7.38 3.21
N SER A 177 15.96 8.24 4.14
CA SER A 177 15.84 7.91 5.56
C SER A 177 14.51 7.24 6.01
N PRO A 178 13.39 7.25 5.25
CA PRO A 178 12.16 6.61 5.72
C PRO A 178 12.30 5.10 5.82
N VAL A 179 11.84 4.55 6.96
CA VAL A 179 11.59 3.12 7.12
C VAL A 179 10.22 2.81 6.54
N PHE A 180 10.08 1.74 5.78
CA PHE A 180 8.84 1.34 5.13
C PHE A 180 8.66 -0.19 5.18
N ASN A 181 7.51 -0.70 4.75
CA ASN A 181 7.18 -2.12 4.77
C ASN A 181 6.90 -2.68 3.38
N PHE A 182 6.62 -3.98 3.29
CA PHE A 182 6.34 -4.67 2.03
C PHE A 182 5.07 -4.13 1.34
N ALA A 183 4.03 -3.77 2.12
CA ALA A 183 2.82 -3.17 1.59
C ALA A 183 3.09 -1.81 0.92
N ASP A 184 3.94 -0.95 1.52
CA ASP A 184 4.34 0.33 0.95
C ASP A 184 5.15 0.15 -0.34
N ALA A 185 6.01 -0.87 -0.40
CA ALA A 185 6.71 -1.23 -1.62
C ALA A 185 5.73 -1.65 -2.72
N CYS A 186 4.72 -2.47 -2.41
CA CYS A 186 3.68 -2.85 -3.37
C CYS A 186 2.90 -1.64 -3.89
N ILE A 187 2.54 -0.68 -3.02
CA ILE A 187 1.88 0.56 -3.44
C ILE A 187 2.79 1.38 -4.36
N SER A 188 4.01 1.64 -3.92
CA SER A 188 4.95 2.52 -4.63
C SER A 188 5.30 1.97 -6.00
N VAL A 189 5.71 0.69 -6.07
CA VAL A 189 6.01 0.01 -7.34
C VAL A 189 4.77 -0.05 -8.22
N GLY A 190 3.61 -0.43 -7.66
CA GLY A 190 2.35 -0.50 -8.39
C GLY A 190 1.97 0.85 -9.02
N VAL A 191 2.04 1.94 -8.25
CA VAL A 191 1.72 3.29 -8.73
C VAL A 191 2.72 3.75 -9.79
N VAL A 192 4.03 3.61 -9.57
CA VAL A 192 5.06 4.00 -10.53
C VAL A 192 4.89 3.24 -11.84
N MET A 193 4.67 1.92 -11.77
CA MET A 193 4.47 1.11 -12.97
C MET A 193 3.15 1.43 -13.67
N LEU A 194 2.08 1.78 -12.95
CA LEU A 194 0.84 2.28 -13.56
C LEU A 194 1.10 3.57 -14.35
N LEU A 195 1.83 4.51 -13.77
CA LEU A 195 2.16 5.79 -14.43
C LEU A 195 3.04 5.60 -15.67
N ILE A 196 3.95 4.64 -15.67
CA ILE A 196 4.87 4.38 -16.79
C ILE A 196 4.19 3.54 -17.88
N LEU A 197 3.56 2.42 -17.50
CA LEU A 197 3.12 1.38 -18.45
C LEU A 197 1.63 1.51 -18.85
N CYS A 198 0.83 2.21 -18.05
CA CYS A 198 -0.63 2.25 -18.20
C CYS A 198 -1.17 3.67 -18.35
N ARG A 199 -0.37 4.61 -18.88
CA ARG A 199 -0.77 6.03 -19.06
C ARG A 199 -2.06 6.18 -19.86
N ARG A 200 -2.22 5.41 -20.94
CA ARG A 200 -3.43 5.46 -21.78
C ARG A 200 -4.69 4.99 -21.04
N GLU A 201 -4.55 3.96 -20.20
CA GLU A 201 -5.63 3.45 -19.36
C GLU A 201 -6.00 4.48 -18.27
N LEU A 202 -5.03 5.24 -17.76
CA LEU A 202 -5.23 6.30 -16.77
C LEU A 202 -5.88 7.56 -17.42
N GLU A 203 -5.52 7.93 -18.63
CA GLU A 203 -6.12 9.03 -19.37
C GLU A 203 -7.61 8.77 -19.67
N THR A 204 -7.98 7.51 -19.86
CA THR A 204 -9.38 7.08 -20.02
C THR A 204 -10.09 6.85 -18.68
N LEU A 205 -9.58 7.39 -17.58
CA LEU A 205 -10.22 7.40 -16.26
C LEU A 205 -11.55 8.15 -16.28
N SER A 206 -12.44 7.71 -17.18
CA SER A 206 -13.83 8.10 -17.17
C SER A 206 -14.57 7.31 -16.09
N VAL A 207 -14.24 7.56 -14.81
CA VAL A 207 -15.08 7.08 -13.71
C VAL A 207 -16.51 7.59 -13.90
N PHE A 208 -16.69 8.68 -14.65
CA PHE A 208 -17.94 9.40 -14.88
C PHE A 208 -18.25 9.78 -16.33
N ALA A 209 -17.50 9.34 -17.34
CA ALA A 209 -17.89 9.64 -18.71
C ALA A 209 -19.14 8.83 -19.11
N PRO A 210 -20.25 9.49 -19.50
CA PRO A 210 -21.36 8.81 -20.08
C PRO A 210 -20.90 8.14 -21.39
N ARG A 211 -21.38 6.91 -21.66
CA ARG A 211 -21.19 6.25 -22.94
C ARG A 211 -21.70 7.19 -24.03
N SER A 212 -20.82 7.76 -24.83
CA SER A 212 -21.20 8.34 -26.10
C SER A 212 -21.78 7.21 -26.96
N GLY A 213 -23.09 7.13 -27.02
CA GLY A 213 -23.79 6.28 -27.97
C GLY A 213 -23.39 6.74 -29.37
N LYS A 214 -22.63 5.94 -30.09
CA LYS A 214 -22.59 6.00 -31.55
C LYS A 214 -23.96 5.53 -32.02
N ASP A 215 -24.90 6.43 -32.04
CA ASP A 215 -26.13 6.27 -32.77
C ASP A 215 -25.79 6.52 -34.23
N GLY A 216 -25.70 5.42 -35.00
CA GLY A 216 -25.50 5.46 -36.44
C GLY A 216 -26.78 5.83 -37.12
N SER A 217 -27.08 7.10 -37.24
CA SER A 217 -28.06 7.55 -38.27
C SER A 217 -27.40 7.47 -39.63
N LYS A 218 -27.55 6.32 -40.28
CA LYS A 218 -27.47 6.25 -41.75
C LYS A 218 -28.73 6.89 -42.29
N THR A 219 -28.65 8.15 -42.65
CA THR A 219 -29.58 8.80 -43.55
C THR A 219 -29.32 8.22 -44.93
N ASN A 220 -30.24 7.38 -45.40
CA ASN A 220 -30.40 7.07 -46.82
C ASN A 220 -30.94 8.33 -47.47
N GLU A 221 -30.10 9.03 -48.22
CA GLU A 221 -30.55 9.95 -49.26
C GLU A 221 -30.74 9.14 -50.53
N GLU A 222 -31.98 8.81 -50.85
CA GLU A 222 -32.45 8.52 -52.18
C GLU A 222 -32.44 9.86 -52.94
N GLN A 223 -31.81 9.91 -54.10
CA GLN A 223 -31.98 10.95 -55.12
C GLN A 223 -32.70 10.35 -56.33
N PRO A 224 -33.52 11.17 -57.00
CA PRO A 224 -34.45 10.76 -58.09
C PRO A 224 -33.75 10.44 -59.40
#